data_3a08f6eec93ad328575e7f7bf058d7ea
#
_entry.id   3a08f6eec93ad328575e7f7bf058d7ea
#
_cell.length_a   1.000
_cell.length_b   1.000
_cell.length_c   1.000
_cell.angle_alpha   90.00
_cell.angle_beta   90.00
_cell.angle_gamma   90.00
#
_symmetry.space_group_name_H-M   'P 1'
#
loop_
_entity.id
_entity.type
_entity.pdbx_description
1 polymer ?
#
loop_
_entity_poly.entity_id
_entity_poly.type
_entity_poly.pdbx_seq_one_letter_code
_entity_poly.pdbx_strand_id
1 'polypeptide(L)'
;IMDLLVLGDALLLPDDDLALATALKSPLFGFDDDKLFKLAYQRKSSLRSALRTRSGEDEAFAAAASALEDLAKKARALSPFEFYAHVLGAFKGRARILARLGTEASDPLDEFLNLALSYEQRETPSLQGFLNWIRAAQSEVKRDMEMARDEVRVMTVHGAKGLEAKNVILIDHTTTRPEGAHPPRLLAAPIAGAPPGATALIWAVAKDK
;
A
#
# COMPACT_ATOMS: atom_id res chain seq x y z
N ILE A 1 1.04 -0.24 5.88
CA ILE A 1 2.34 -0.93 6.09
C ILE A 1 3.45 -0.18 5.37
N MET A 2 3.33 0.14 4.08
CA MET A 2 4.39 0.82 3.32
C MET A 2 4.91 2.08 4.02
N ASP A 3 4.03 2.89 4.59
CA ASP A 3 4.43 4.11 5.32
C ASP A 3 5.33 3.82 6.53
N LEU A 4 5.12 2.68 7.21
CA LEU A 4 5.95 2.25 8.34
C LEU A 4 7.33 1.77 7.86
N LEU A 5 7.37 1.02 6.75
CA LEU A 5 8.64 0.56 6.17
C LEU A 5 9.48 1.74 5.69
N VAL A 6 8.86 2.69 4.97
CA VAL A 6 9.54 3.88 4.46
C VAL A 6 10.01 4.79 5.60
N LEU A 7 9.26 4.88 6.70
CA LEU A 7 9.76 5.57 7.90
C LEU A 7 11.06 4.93 8.41
N GLY A 8 11.10 3.60 8.48
CA GLY A 8 12.32 2.88 8.87
C GLY A 8 13.49 3.19 7.94
N ASP A 9 13.28 3.19 6.62
CA ASP A 9 14.31 3.55 5.64
C ASP A 9 14.84 4.97 5.87
N ALA A 10 13.94 5.94 5.98
CA ALA A 10 14.29 7.34 6.21
C ALA A 10 15.10 7.55 7.49
N LEU A 11 14.90 6.69 8.51
CA LEU A 11 15.64 6.76 9.76
C LEU A 11 17.01 6.09 9.68
N LEU A 12 17.12 4.99 8.90
CA LEU A 12 18.38 4.25 8.68
C LEU A 12 19.29 4.95 7.69
N LEU A 13 18.73 5.58 6.65
CA LEU A 13 19.43 6.28 5.59
C LEU A 13 19.05 7.77 5.60
N PRO A 14 19.70 8.60 6.43
CA PRO A 14 19.33 10.00 6.61
C PRO A 14 19.40 10.87 5.34
N ASP A 15 20.19 10.45 4.35
CA ASP A 15 20.39 11.15 3.09
C ASP A 15 19.48 10.62 1.96
N ASP A 16 18.64 9.62 2.24
CA ASP A 16 17.60 9.17 1.31
C ASP A 16 16.42 10.16 1.33
N ASP A 17 16.52 11.14 0.45
CA ASP A 17 15.52 12.19 0.31
C ASP A 17 14.15 11.66 -0.14
N LEU A 18 14.13 10.58 -0.94
CA LEU A 18 12.88 9.99 -1.42
C LEU A 18 12.13 9.28 -0.29
N ALA A 19 12.84 8.48 0.49
CA ALA A 19 12.28 7.84 1.67
C ALA A 19 11.76 8.88 2.67
N LEU A 20 12.55 9.94 2.93
CA LEU A 20 12.13 11.00 3.84
C LEU A 20 10.91 11.77 3.31
N ALA A 21 10.88 12.14 2.03
CA ALA A 21 9.74 12.83 1.42
C ALA A 21 8.45 11.98 1.52
N THR A 22 8.57 10.68 1.25
CA THR A 22 7.46 9.73 1.36
C THR A 22 6.97 9.60 2.79
N ALA A 23 7.88 9.50 3.77
CA ALA A 23 7.53 9.46 5.19
C ALA A 23 6.82 10.74 5.64
N LEU A 24 7.29 11.92 5.20
CA LEU A 24 6.67 13.21 5.52
C LEU A 24 5.26 13.32 4.94
N LYS A 25 4.99 12.79 3.75
CA LYS A 25 3.66 12.76 3.12
C LYS A 25 2.72 11.71 3.72
N SER A 26 3.25 10.75 4.46
CA SER A 26 2.45 9.72 5.11
C SER A 26 1.53 10.31 6.19
N PRO A 27 0.51 9.57 6.64
CA PRO A 27 -0.34 10.00 7.76
C PRO A 27 0.44 10.29 9.05
N LEU A 28 1.66 9.76 9.18
CA LEU A 28 2.49 9.94 10.37
C LEU A 28 2.93 11.40 10.58
N PHE A 29 3.16 12.13 9.48
CA PHE A 29 3.57 13.53 9.51
C PHE A 29 2.56 14.46 8.83
N GLY A 30 1.82 13.98 7.85
CA GLY A 30 0.70 14.68 7.22
C GLY A 30 1.09 15.88 6.35
N PHE A 31 2.28 15.88 5.76
CA PHE A 31 2.66 16.92 4.80
C PHE A 31 1.85 16.78 3.51
N ASP A 32 1.37 17.90 3.00
CA ASP A 32 0.83 18.03 1.65
C ASP A 32 1.93 18.33 0.63
N ASP A 33 1.56 18.41 -0.65
CA ASP A 33 2.49 18.71 -1.73
C ASP A 33 3.08 20.12 -1.61
N ASP A 34 2.30 21.08 -1.15
CA ASP A 34 2.74 22.47 -1.00
C ASP A 34 3.81 22.60 0.10
N LYS A 35 3.61 21.96 1.24
CA LYS A 35 4.61 21.92 2.32
C LYS A 35 5.88 21.23 1.89
N LEU A 36 5.75 20.08 1.19
CA LEU A 36 6.91 19.36 0.71
C LEU A 36 7.65 20.16 -0.38
N PHE A 37 6.93 20.80 -1.29
CA PHE A 37 7.52 21.69 -2.29
C PHE A 37 8.24 22.86 -1.62
N LYS A 38 7.58 23.55 -0.69
CA LYS A 38 8.18 24.63 0.09
C LYS A 38 9.49 24.18 0.73
N LEU A 39 9.51 23.00 1.38
CA LEU A 39 10.69 22.45 2.01
C LEU A 39 11.82 22.13 1.01
N ALA A 40 11.46 21.54 -0.14
CA ALA A 40 12.42 21.02 -1.10
C ALA A 40 12.93 22.07 -2.10
N TYR A 41 12.17 23.15 -2.33
CA TYR A 41 12.48 24.14 -3.35
C TYR A 41 13.79 24.88 -3.07
N GLN A 42 14.65 24.94 -4.08
CA GLN A 42 15.97 25.58 -4.05
C GLN A 42 16.90 25.14 -2.89
N ARG A 43 16.69 23.96 -2.31
CA ARG A 43 17.60 23.41 -1.31
C ARG A 43 18.97 23.08 -1.92
N LYS A 44 20.03 23.27 -1.13
CA LYS A 44 21.42 22.96 -1.52
C LYS A 44 21.97 21.71 -0.80
N SER A 45 21.16 21.08 0.05
CA SER A 45 21.55 19.95 0.90
C SER A 45 20.46 18.89 0.92
N SER A 46 20.66 17.78 1.67
CA SER A 46 19.65 16.74 1.83
C SER A 46 18.34 17.32 2.40
N LEU A 47 17.21 16.65 2.11
CA LEU A 47 15.90 17.08 2.59
C LEU A 47 15.85 17.14 4.12
N ARG A 48 16.54 16.22 4.80
CA ARG A 48 16.67 16.21 6.26
C ARG A 48 17.41 17.45 6.78
N SER A 49 18.49 17.83 6.11
CA SER A 49 19.22 19.05 6.46
C SER A 49 18.39 20.30 6.23
N ALA A 50 17.66 20.36 5.10
CA ALA A 50 16.73 21.45 4.82
C ALA A 50 15.63 21.56 5.88
N LEU A 51 15.04 20.43 6.29
CA LEU A 51 14.01 20.38 7.33
C LEU A 51 14.51 20.97 8.67
N ARG A 52 15.75 20.64 9.05
CA ARG A 52 16.36 21.19 10.28
C ARG A 52 16.66 22.69 10.17
N THR A 53 17.24 23.11 9.03
CA THR A 53 17.61 24.52 8.83
C THR A 53 16.38 25.43 8.75
N ARG A 54 15.28 24.92 8.14
CA ARG A 54 14.05 25.68 7.94
C ARG A 54 13.00 25.46 9.04
N SER A 55 13.37 24.81 10.15
CA SER A 55 12.47 24.54 11.28
C SER A 55 11.86 25.83 11.90
N GLY A 56 12.53 26.97 11.78
CA GLY A 56 12.00 28.27 12.24
C GLY A 56 10.96 28.90 11.28
N GLU A 57 10.81 28.39 10.04
CA GLU A 57 9.90 28.97 9.05
C GLU A 57 8.46 28.44 9.15
N ASP A 58 8.28 27.26 9.73
CA ASP A 58 6.99 26.58 9.80
C ASP A 58 6.98 25.63 11.01
N GLU A 59 5.93 25.70 11.83
CA GLU A 59 5.75 24.84 13.00
C GLU A 59 5.75 23.35 12.62
N ALA A 60 5.18 22.99 11.46
CA ALA A 60 5.19 21.62 10.99
C ALA A 60 6.62 21.12 10.66
N PHE A 61 7.50 22.00 10.18
CA PHE A 61 8.91 21.66 9.96
C PHE A 61 9.64 21.43 11.28
N ALA A 62 9.42 22.30 12.27
CA ALA A 62 9.98 22.13 13.60
C ALA A 62 9.53 20.83 14.26
N ALA A 63 8.23 20.57 14.24
CA ALA A 63 7.63 19.35 14.80
C ALA A 63 8.16 18.08 14.11
N ALA A 64 8.23 18.08 12.78
CA ALA A 64 8.74 16.94 12.02
C ALA A 64 10.23 16.71 12.25
N ALA A 65 11.06 17.77 12.31
CA ALA A 65 12.49 17.67 12.60
C ALA A 65 12.73 17.06 13.99
N SER A 66 12.05 17.56 15.01
CA SER A 66 12.14 17.05 16.38
C SER A 66 11.68 15.58 16.48
N ALA A 67 10.54 15.27 15.87
CA ALA A 67 10.01 13.91 15.87
C ALA A 67 10.95 12.91 15.17
N LEU A 68 11.54 13.27 14.03
CA LEU A 68 12.49 12.42 13.31
C LEU A 68 13.79 12.20 14.11
N GLU A 69 14.24 13.19 14.88
CA GLU A 69 15.41 13.03 15.76
C GLU A 69 15.11 12.05 16.91
N ASP A 70 13.96 12.18 17.54
CA ASP A 70 13.54 11.28 18.62
C ASP A 70 13.29 9.85 18.11
N LEU A 71 12.64 9.70 16.97
CA LEU A 71 12.43 8.40 16.35
C LEU A 71 13.76 7.76 15.91
N ALA A 72 14.72 8.55 15.42
CA ALA A 72 16.04 8.02 15.05
C ALA A 72 16.83 7.52 16.28
N LYS A 73 16.72 8.17 17.43
CA LYS A 73 17.30 7.68 18.69
C LYS A 73 16.65 6.35 19.09
N LYS A 74 15.32 6.26 19.03
CA LYS A 74 14.57 5.06 19.38
C LYS A 74 14.82 3.90 18.41
N ALA A 75 14.92 4.17 17.12
CA ALA A 75 15.24 3.16 16.10
C ALA A 75 16.61 2.48 16.32
N ARG A 76 17.52 3.14 17.02
CA ARG A 76 18.84 2.58 17.38
C ARG A 76 18.84 1.84 18.73
N ALA A 77 17.92 2.18 19.62
CA ALA A 77 17.91 1.69 20.99
C ALA A 77 16.90 0.56 21.21
N LEU A 78 15.82 0.54 20.44
CA LEU A 78 14.72 -0.40 20.62
C LEU A 78 14.78 -1.52 19.58
N SER A 79 14.18 -2.66 19.93
CA SER A 79 13.93 -3.73 18.98
C SER A 79 12.88 -3.30 17.93
N PRO A 80 12.77 -3.97 16.77
CA PRO A 80 11.78 -3.65 15.75
C PRO A 80 10.35 -3.57 16.28
N PHE A 81 9.94 -4.55 17.09
CA PHE A 81 8.61 -4.55 17.70
C PHE A 81 8.41 -3.37 18.63
N GLU A 82 9.33 -3.13 19.55
CA GLU A 82 9.25 -2.02 20.51
C GLU A 82 9.24 -0.67 19.78
N PHE A 83 10.06 -0.52 18.74
CA PHE A 83 10.13 0.68 17.94
C PHE A 83 8.78 0.96 17.25
N TYR A 84 8.22 -0.02 16.54
CA TYR A 84 6.95 0.18 15.85
C TYR A 84 5.75 0.25 16.78
N ALA A 85 5.78 -0.44 17.92
CA ALA A 85 4.80 -0.26 18.98
C ALA A 85 4.82 1.17 19.52
N HIS A 86 6.01 1.75 19.69
CA HIS A 86 6.15 3.18 20.05
C HIS A 86 5.61 4.11 18.96
N VAL A 87 5.94 3.86 17.67
CA VAL A 87 5.44 4.67 16.55
C VAL A 87 3.91 4.63 16.48
N LEU A 88 3.32 3.45 16.60
CA LEU A 88 1.87 3.29 16.52
C LEU A 88 1.14 3.76 17.79
N GLY A 89 1.75 3.62 18.96
CA GLY A 89 1.20 4.00 20.25
C GLY A 89 1.56 5.44 20.65
N ALA A 90 2.68 5.61 21.34
CA ALA A 90 3.08 6.88 21.97
C ALA A 90 3.25 8.03 20.95
N PHE A 91 3.73 7.74 19.74
CA PHE A 91 3.80 8.74 18.65
C PHE A 91 2.43 8.97 17.97
N LYS A 92 1.37 8.27 18.41
CA LYS A 92 -0.01 8.34 17.89
C LYS A 92 -0.15 7.98 16.41
N GLY A 93 0.77 7.17 15.87
CA GLY A 93 0.78 6.77 14.47
C GLY A 93 -0.48 6.02 14.09
N ARG A 94 -0.96 5.08 14.92
CA ARG A 94 -2.21 4.34 14.69
C ARG A 94 -3.40 5.29 14.53
N ALA A 95 -3.57 6.23 15.45
CA ALA A 95 -4.69 7.18 15.39
C ALA A 95 -4.65 8.01 14.09
N ARG A 96 -3.47 8.48 13.68
CA ARG A 96 -3.29 9.27 12.45
C ARG A 96 -3.57 8.44 11.19
N ILE A 97 -3.11 7.18 11.15
CA ILE A 97 -3.35 6.27 10.03
C ILE A 97 -4.84 5.96 9.92
N LEU A 98 -5.50 5.60 11.02
CA LEU A 98 -6.93 5.29 11.03
C LEU A 98 -7.79 6.51 10.68
N ALA A 99 -7.41 7.71 11.11
CA ALA A 99 -8.10 8.94 10.74
C ALA A 99 -8.07 9.22 9.23
N ARG A 100 -7.01 8.83 8.53
CA ARG A 100 -6.86 9.04 7.09
C ARG A 100 -7.37 7.89 6.22
N LEU A 101 -7.16 6.65 6.66
CA LEU A 101 -7.41 5.44 5.86
C LEU A 101 -8.65 4.65 6.31
N GLY A 102 -9.27 5.04 7.44
CA GLY A 102 -10.41 4.32 8.00
C GLY A 102 -10.01 3.16 8.92
N THR A 103 -11.01 2.57 9.56
CA THR A 103 -10.83 1.51 10.57
C THR A 103 -10.28 0.21 10.00
N GLU A 104 -10.47 -0.03 8.70
CA GLU A 104 -9.94 -1.21 8.00
C GLU A 104 -8.41 -1.31 8.03
N ALA A 105 -7.72 -0.21 8.30
CA ALA A 105 -6.28 -0.22 8.46
C ALA A 105 -5.82 -0.83 9.80
N SER A 106 -6.72 -1.12 10.74
CA SER A 106 -6.35 -1.67 12.05
C SER A 106 -5.72 -3.06 11.93
N ASP A 107 -6.38 -3.98 11.24
CA ASP A 107 -5.93 -5.37 11.11
C ASP A 107 -4.53 -5.47 10.46
N PRO A 108 -4.24 -4.76 9.33
CA PRO A 108 -2.89 -4.69 8.79
C PRO A 108 -1.83 -4.14 9.76
N LEU A 109 -2.19 -3.18 10.62
CA LEU A 109 -1.25 -2.64 11.61
C LEU A 109 -0.94 -3.65 12.71
N ASP A 110 -1.94 -4.40 13.17
CA ASP A 110 -1.77 -5.43 14.18
C ASP A 110 -0.94 -6.60 13.62
N GLU A 111 -1.21 -7.01 12.38
CA GLU A 111 -0.42 -8.03 11.69
C GLU A 111 1.03 -7.57 11.49
N PHE A 112 1.27 -6.31 11.16
CA PHE A 112 2.61 -5.77 11.04
C PHE A 112 3.39 -5.87 12.36
N LEU A 113 2.76 -5.58 13.51
CA LEU A 113 3.38 -5.76 14.81
C LEU A 113 3.65 -7.25 15.14
N ASN A 114 2.74 -8.15 14.77
CA ASN A 114 2.93 -9.58 14.92
C ASN A 114 4.11 -10.08 14.08
N LEU A 115 4.29 -9.57 12.87
CA LEU A 115 5.44 -9.88 12.03
C LEU A 115 6.75 -9.38 12.64
N ALA A 116 6.76 -8.17 13.25
CA ALA A 116 7.93 -7.66 13.94
C ALA A 116 8.31 -8.54 15.14
N LEU A 117 7.31 -8.95 15.93
CA LEU A 117 7.53 -9.87 17.06
C LEU A 117 8.04 -11.25 16.60
N SER A 118 7.46 -11.79 15.53
CA SER A 118 7.87 -13.06 14.94
C SER A 118 9.29 -13.03 14.39
N TYR A 119 9.71 -11.91 13.83
CA TYR A 119 11.08 -11.69 13.39
C TYR A 119 12.06 -11.76 14.57
N GLU A 120 11.77 -11.07 15.67
CA GLU A 120 12.62 -11.05 16.86
C GLU A 120 12.80 -12.41 17.52
N GLN A 121 11.82 -13.31 17.39
CA GLN A 121 11.91 -14.67 17.92
C GLN A 121 12.83 -15.58 17.10
N ARG A 122 13.12 -15.23 15.85
CA ARG A 122 13.85 -16.09 14.90
C ARG A 122 15.21 -15.54 14.50
N GLU A 123 15.35 -14.21 14.52
CA GLU A 123 16.50 -13.50 13.99
C GLU A 123 17.09 -12.56 15.05
N THR A 124 18.32 -12.09 14.82
CA THR A 124 18.91 -11.05 15.67
C THR A 124 18.13 -9.74 15.50
N PRO A 125 17.54 -9.17 16.55
CA PRO A 125 16.72 -7.99 16.45
C PRO A 125 17.50 -6.78 15.94
N SER A 126 17.13 -6.30 14.73
CA SER A 126 17.62 -5.05 14.19
C SER A 126 16.59 -4.46 13.23
N LEU A 127 16.42 -3.13 13.23
CA LEU A 127 15.46 -2.48 12.33
C LEU A 127 15.80 -2.75 10.86
N GLN A 128 17.08 -2.67 10.49
CA GLN A 128 17.53 -2.96 9.12
C GLN A 128 17.23 -4.40 8.70
N GLY A 129 17.53 -5.37 9.58
CA GLY A 129 17.24 -6.78 9.33
C GLY A 129 15.76 -7.04 9.16
N PHE A 130 14.92 -6.46 10.02
CA PHE A 130 13.47 -6.57 9.90
C PHE A 130 12.93 -6.00 8.58
N LEU A 131 13.38 -4.80 8.16
CA LEU A 131 12.96 -4.21 6.90
C LEU A 131 13.33 -5.07 5.69
N ASN A 132 14.53 -5.65 5.70
CA ASN A 132 14.97 -6.57 4.65
C ASN A 132 14.17 -7.88 4.67
N TRP A 133 13.96 -8.45 5.87
CA TRP A 133 13.22 -9.69 6.05
C TRP A 133 11.76 -9.57 5.56
N ILE A 134 11.05 -8.50 5.95
CA ILE A 134 9.65 -8.32 5.56
C ILE A 134 9.49 -8.10 4.05
N ARG A 135 10.45 -7.44 3.40
CA ARG A 135 10.44 -7.26 1.94
C ARG A 135 10.72 -8.57 1.21
N ALA A 136 11.65 -9.37 1.71
CA ALA A 136 12.00 -10.67 1.12
C ALA A 136 10.88 -11.70 1.28
N ALA A 137 10.13 -11.66 2.38
CA ALA A 137 9.05 -12.58 2.65
C ALA A 137 7.82 -12.38 1.75
N GLN A 138 7.74 -11.29 0.96
CA GLN A 138 6.54 -10.92 0.17
C GLN A 138 5.25 -11.12 0.98
N SER A 139 5.26 -10.67 2.23
CA SER A 139 4.23 -10.93 3.21
C SER A 139 2.93 -10.26 2.77
N GLU A 140 2.04 -10.99 2.11
CA GLU A 140 0.65 -10.58 1.95
C GLU A 140 -0.03 -10.68 3.31
N VAL A 141 -0.38 -9.53 3.87
CA VAL A 141 -1.25 -9.49 5.04
C VAL A 141 -2.60 -10.04 4.61
N LYS A 142 -2.86 -11.32 4.91
CA LYS A 142 -4.19 -11.91 4.75
C LYS A 142 -5.12 -11.21 5.74
N ARG A 143 -6.02 -10.40 5.22
CA ARG A 143 -7.12 -9.86 6.02
C ARG A 143 -7.93 -11.04 6.51
N ASP A 144 -8.15 -11.11 7.81
CA ASP A 144 -9.07 -12.08 8.40
C ASP A 144 -10.48 -11.68 8.02
N MET A 145 -10.97 -12.26 6.90
CA MET A 145 -12.28 -11.96 6.33
C MET A 145 -13.40 -12.75 7.01
N GLU A 146 -13.07 -13.54 8.03
CA GLU A 146 -14.04 -14.42 8.72
C GLU A 146 -14.76 -13.76 9.89
N MET A 147 -14.36 -12.56 10.31
CA MET A 147 -15.13 -11.85 11.34
C MET A 147 -16.48 -11.43 10.79
N ALA A 148 -17.54 -11.99 11.36
CA ALA A 148 -18.93 -11.62 11.11
C ALA A 148 -19.20 -10.19 11.61
N ARG A 149 -18.86 -9.20 10.78
CA ARG A 149 -19.22 -7.80 10.98
C ARG A 149 -20.47 -7.49 10.16
N ASP A 150 -21.32 -6.62 10.69
CA ASP A 150 -22.50 -6.12 9.95
C ASP A 150 -22.08 -5.06 8.94
N GLU A 151 -21.41 -5.50 7.87
CA GLU A 151 -20.78 -4.64 6.85
C GLU A 151 -21.08 -5.14 5.44
N VAL A 152 -21.13 -4.22 4.50
CA VAL A 152 -21.14 -4.53 3.06
C VAL A 152 -19.70 -4.73 2.59
N ARG A 153 -19.35 -5.94 2.15
CA ARG A 153 -18.02 -6.27 1.64
C ARG A 153 -17.97 -6.08 0.12
N VAL A 154 -17.03 -5.28 -0.36
CA VAL A 154 -16.75 -5.11 -1.79
C VAL A 154 -15.44 -5.81 -2.11
N MET A 155 -15.49 -6.76 -3.04
CA MET A 155 -14.32 -7.58 -3.38
C MET A 155 -14.36 -8.06 -4.83
N THR A 156 -13.24 -8.55 -5.33
CA THR A 156 -13.18 -9.21 -6.64
C THR A 156 -13.77 -10.61 -6.56
N VAL A 157 -14.22 -11.17 -7.69
CA VAL A 157 -14.72 -12.55 -7.78
C VAL A 157 -13.66 -13.56 -7.30
N HIS A 158 -12.38 -13.30 -7.61
CA HIS A 158 -11.27 -14.13 -7.14
C HIS A 158 -11.07 -14.02 -5.62
N GLY A 159 -11.22 -12.82 -5.06
CA GLY A 159 -11.15 -12.61 -3.61
C GLY A 159 -12.32 -13.21 -2.83
N ALA A 160 -13.47 -13.43 -3.49
CA ALA A 160 -14.65 -14.06 -2.89
C ALA A 160 -14.61 -15.60 -2.90
N LYS A 161 -13.60 -16.21 -3.54
CA LYS A 161 -13.50 -17.67 -3.63
C LYS A 161 -13.38 -18.29 -2.24
N GLY A 162 -14.34 -19.17 -1.89
CA GLY A 162 -14.39 -19.85 -0.60
C GLY A 162 -15.10 -19.05 0.51
N LEU A 163 -15.64 -17.88 0.20
CA LEU A 163 -16.44 -17.09 1.14
C LEU A 163 -17.93 -17.23 0.85
N GLU A 164 -18.74 -17.22 1.91
CA GLU A 164 -20.19 -17.29 1.84
C GLU A 164 -20.83 -16.02 2.40
N ALA A 165 -21.96 -15.60 1.81
CA ALA A 165 -22.76 -14.48 2.32
C ALA A 165 -24.24 -14.72 2.05
N LYS A 166 -25.11 -14.20 2.95
CA LYS A 166 -26.58 -14.31 2.80
C LYS A 166 -27.11 -13.61 1.55
N ASN A 167 -26.49 -12.47 1.19
CA ASN A 167 -26.83 -11.69 0.02
C ASN A 167 -25.55 -11.42 -0.77
N VAL A 168 -25.56 -11.76 -2.05
CA VAL A 168 -24.42 -11.52 -2.96
C VAL A 168 -24.93 -10.68 -4.13
N ILE A 169 -24.31 -9.53 -4.35
CA ILE A 169 -24.62 -8.63 -5.46
C ILE A 169 -23.43 -8.71 -6.44
N LEU A 170 -23.67 -9.29 -7.62
CA LEU A 170 -22.70 -9.27 -8.71
C LEU A 170 -22.99 -8.05 -9.58
N ILE A 171 -22.05 -7.13 -9.62
CA ILE A 171 -22.10 -6.02 -10.56
C ILE A 171 -21.57 -6.55 -11.88
N ASP A 172 -22.47 -6.97 -12.75
CA ASP A 172 -22.12 -7.55 -14.05
C ASP A 172 -22.18 -6.46 -15.14
N HIS A 173 -21.07 -6.25 -15.80
CA HIS A 173 -20.95 -5.39 -16.98
C HIS A 173 -20.79 -6.21 -18.27
N THR A 174 -21.34 -7.42 -18.30
CA THR A 174 -21.21 -8.35 -19.44
C THR A 174 -21.93 -7.88 -20.70
N THR A 175 -22.71 -6.80 -20.64
CA THR A 175 -23.29 -6.18 -21.84
C THR A 175 -22.27 -5.51 -22.76
N THR A 176 -21.08 -5.23 -22.24
CA THR A 176 -19.95 -4.71 -23.03
C THR A 176 -18.91 -5.82 -23.16
N ARG A 177 -18.65 -6.28 -24.38
CA ARG A 177 -17.53 -7.20 -24.62
C ARG A 177 -16.26 -6.52 -24.10
N PRO A 178 -15.44 -7.22 -23.28
CA PRO A 178 -14.17 -6.67 -22.85
C PRO A 178 -13.37 -6.24 -24.08
N GLU A 179 -12.87 -5.02 -24.11
CA GLU A 179 -11.86 -4.61 -25.09
C GLU A 179 -10.69 -5.56 -25.00
N GLY A 180 -10.37 -6.26 -26.08
CA GLY A 180 -9.33 -7.28 -26.13
C GLY A 180 -9.82 -8.73 -26.17
N ALA A 181 -11.14 -9.00 -26.10
CA ALA A 181 -11.65 -10.33 -26.42
C ALA A 181 -11.33 -10.65 -27.89
N HIS A 182 -10.43 -11.61 -28.09
CA HIS A 182 -10.16 -12.11 -29.44
C HIS A 182 -11.47 -12.58 -30.08
N PRO A 183 -11.82 -12.10 -31.28
CA PRO A 183 -13.01 -12.61 -31.97
C PRO A 183 -12.85 -14.13 -32.15
N PRO A 184 -13.95 -14.89 -32.06
CA PRO A 184 -13.85 -16.33 -32.25
C PRO A 184 -13.17 -16.61 -33.58
N ARG A 185 -12.20 -17.52 -33.61
CA ARG A 185 -11.44 -17.86 -34.81
C ARG A 185 -12.32 -18.49 -35.91
N LEU A 186 -13.49 -19.01 -35.53
CA LEU A 186 -14.49 -19.52 -36.43
C LEU A 186 -15.75 -18.68 -36.34
N LEU A 187 -16.13 -18.04 -37.42
CA LEU A 187 -17.34 -17.25 -37.52
C LEU A 187 -18.36 -18.04 -38.35
N ALA A 188 -19.57 -18.19 -37.83
CA ALA A 188 -20.69 -18.75 -38.60
C ALA A 188 -21.26 -17.66 -39.52
N ALA A 189 -21.22 -17.85 -40.81
CA ALA A 189 -21.82 -16.93 -41.78
C ALA A 189 -22.90 -17.64 -42.58
N PRO A 190 -24.04 -17.01 -42.95
CA PRO A 190 -25.07 -17.58 -43.75
C PRO A 190 -24.52 -17.84 -45.17
N ILE A 191 -24.91 -18.99 -45.75
CA ILE A 191 -24.51 -19.38 -47.12
C ILE A 191 -25.52 -18.75 -48.07
N ALA A 192 -25.07 -17.90 -49.01
CA ALA A 192 -25.92 -17.29 -50.01
C ALA A 192 -26.52 -18.39 -50.94
N GLY A 193 -27.85 -18.40 -51.12
CA GLY A 193 -28.54 -19.36 -51.95
C GLY A 193 -28.83 -20.72 -51.29
N ALA A 194 -28.48 -20.95 -50.04
CA ALA A 194 -28.80 -22.16 -49.30
C ALA A 194 -30.12 -22.02 -48.49
N PRO A 195 -30.74 -23.17 -48.07
CA PRO A 195 -31.94 -23.11 -47.22
C PRO A 195 -31.76 -22.31 -45.94
N PRO A 196 -32.85 -21.71 -45.40
CA PRO A 196 -32.78 -20.93 -44.13
C PRO A 196 -32.14 -21.79 -43.00
N GLY A 197 -31.14 -21.20 -42.33
CA GLY A 197 -30.40 -21.85 -41.25
C GLY A 197 -29.09 -22.54 -41.65
N ALA A 198 -28.77 -22.63 -42.91
CA ALA A 198 -27.49 -23.17 -43.37
C ALA A 198 -26.37 -22.13 -43.16
N THR A 199 -25.33 -22.49 -42.40
CA THR A 199 -24.19 -21.63 -42.08
C THR A 199 -22.88 -22.30 -42.46
N ALA A 200 -21.94 -21.53 -42.99
CA ALA A 200 -20.56 -21.93 -43.18
C ALA A 200 -19.71 -21.39 -42.01
N LEU A 201 -18.75 -22.20 -41.57
CA LEU A 201 -17.75 -21.75 -40.60
C LEU A 201 -16.58 -21.14 -41.37
N ILE A 202 -16.37 -19.86 -41.15
CA ILE A 202 -15.30 -19.08 -41.78
C ILE A 202 -14.20 -18.87 -40.74
N TRP A 203 -12.95 -19.22 -41.08
CA TRP A 203 -11.80 -18.91 -40.26
C TRP A 203 -11.46 -17.44 -40.38
N ALA A 204 -11.57 -16.71 -39.26
CA ALA A 204 -11.13 -15.32 -39.20
C ALA A 204 -9.60 -15.26 -39.09
N VAL A 205 -8.95 -14.89 -40.20
CA VAL A 205 -7.50 -14.63 -40.18
C VAL A 205 -7.24 -13.36 -39.36
N ALA A 206 -6.30 -13.44 -38.42
CA ALA A 206 -5.88 -12.25 -37.69
C ALA A 206 -5.33 -11.21 -38.67
N LYS A 207 -5.78 -9.96 -38.56
CA LYS A 207 -5.15 -8.86 -39.27
C LYS A 207 -3.73 -8.71 -38.73
N ASP A 208 -2.73 -9.01 -39.58
CA ASP A 208 -1.35 -8.61 -39.27
C ASP A 208 -1.30 -7.09 -39.13
N LYS A 209 -0.68 -6.62 -38.02
CA LYS A 209 -0.43 -5.20 -37.75
C LYS A 209 0.76 -4.73 -38.55
#